data_afe29793997335c404ec4d474f794c13
#
_entry.id   afe29793997335c404ec4d474f794c13
#
_cell.length_a   1.000
_cell.length_b   1.000
_cell.length_c   1.000
_cell.angle_alpha   90.00
_cell.angle_beta   90.00
_cell.angle_gamma   90.00
#
_symmetry.space_group_name_H-M   'P 1'
#
loop_
_entity.id
_entity.type
_entity.pdbx_description
1 polymer ?
#
loop_
_entity_poly.entity_id
_entity_poly.type
_entity_poly.pdbx_seq_one_letter_code
_entity_poly.pdbx_strand_id
1 'polypeptide(L)'
;MALRPWQLSLLLLALLVAPAAPGEAIEGTVVRVVDGDTIHVKLWERVEKVRYIGVNTPETHHPTRGEEPGGREAAEMNRRLVAGQRVRLELDVRARDRHGRLLAYVWVGDLMVNAELVRLGYAQVMTVPPNVKHQELFVKLQREARDAGRGLWRGG
;
A
#
# COMPACT_ATOMS: atom_id res chain seq x y z
N MET A 1 -52.13 47.19 -29.51
CA MET A 1 -51.11 46.33 -30.10
C MET A 1 -50.12 46.05 -28.97
N ALA A 2 -50.23 44.93 -28.27
CA ALA A 2 -49.50 44.67 -27.05
C ALA A 2 -48.29 43.77 -27.40
N LEU A 3 -47.08 44.21 -27.06
CA LEU A 3 -45.84 43.47 -27.19
C LEU A 3 -45.74 42.48 -26.03
N ARG A 4 -45.61 41.21 -26.34
CA ARG A 4 -45.41 40.13 -25.37
C ARG A 4 -43.99 40.21 -24.80
N PRO A 5 -43.80 40.08 -23.48
CA PRO A 5 -42.47 39.96 -22.90
C PRO A 5 -41.90 38.56 -23.14
N TRP A 6 -40.69 38.52 -23.61
CA TRP A 6 -39.90 37.35 -23.82
C TRP A 6 -39.49 36.75 -22.42
N GLN A 7 -39.96 35.59 -22.14
CA GLN A 7 -39.48 34.85 -20.98
C GLN A 7 -38.10 34.30 -21.30
N LEU A 8 -37.06 34.90 -20.77
CA LEU A 8 -35.71 34.34 -20.66
C LEU A 8 -35.73 33.24 -19.61
N SER A 9 -35.91 32.00 -20.07
CA SER A 9 -35.63 30.83 -19.23
C SER A 9 -34.14 30.72 -19.03
N LEU A 10 -33.66 31.18 -17.88
CA LEU A 10 -32.32 30.86 -17.37
C LEU A 10 -32.31 29.37 -16.98
N LEU A 11 -31.81 28.54 -17.89
CA LEU A 11 -31.43 27.18 -17.57
C LEU A 11 -30.20 27.25 -16.62
N LEU A 12 -30.47 27.19 -15.32
CA LEU A 12 -29.46 27.00 -14.31
C LEU A 12 -28.93 25.58 -14.45
N LEU A 13 -27.84 25.42 -15.20
CA LEU A 13 -27.12 24.15 -15.27
C LEU A 13 -26.46 23.94 -13.90
N ALA A 14 -27.17 23.30 -12.98
CA ALA A 14 -26.60 22.83 -11.74
C ALA A 14 -25.54 21.78 -12.09
N LEU A 15 -24.27 22.17 -12.03
CA LEU A 15 -23.16 21.23 -12.00
C LEU A 15 -23.36 20.37 -10.73
N LEU A 16 -23.94 19.19 -10.90
CA LEU A 16 -23.89 18.14 -9.87
C LEU A 16 -22.43 17.72 -9.74
N VAL A 17 -21.71 18.36 -8.81
CA VAL A 17 -20.46 17.80 -8.30
C VAL A 17 -20.88 16.55 -7.54
N ALA A 18 -20.77 15.40 -8.19
CA ALA A 18 -20.92 14.13 -7.50
C ALA A 18 -19.91 14.10 -6.35
N PRO A 19 -20.33 13.71 -5.11
CA PRO A 19 -19.36 13.51 -4.05
C PRO A 19 -18.36 12.47 -4.53
N ALA A 20 -17.07 12.77 -4.43
CA ALA A 20 -16.02 11.81 -4.72
C ALA A 20 -16.32 10.53 -3.94
N ALA A 21 -16.42 9.41 -4.64
CA ALA A 21 -16.61 8.11 -4.03
C ALA A 21 -15.51 7.87 -3.00
N PRO A 22 -15.81 7.25 -1.83
CA PRO A 22 -14.83 7.04 -0.78
C PRO A 22 -13.65 6.24 -1.32
N GLY A 23 -12.50 6.89 -1.45
CA GLY A 23 -11.23 6.27 -1.81
C GLY A 23 -11.18 5.75 -3.24
N GLU A 24 -10.97 6.64 -4.20
CA GLU A 24 -10.56 6.21 -5.54
C GLU A 24 -9.29 5.36 -5.39
N ALA A 25 -9.42 4.05 -5.63
CA ALA A 25 -8.32 3.12 -5.46
C ALA A 25 -7.26 3.43 -6.52
N ILE A 26 -6.05 3.74 -6.07
CA ILE A 26 -4.92 3.94 -6.97
C ILE A 26 -4.48 2.57 -7.46
N GLU A 27 -4.55 2.33 -8.77
CA GLU A 27 -4.12 1.08 -9.38
C GLU A 27 -2.89 1.27 -10.26
N GLY A 28 -2.03 0.27 -10.27
CA GLY A 28 -0.84 0.27 -11.11
C GLY A 28 -0.25 -1.11 -11.29
N THR A 29 0.87 -1.19 -12.01
CA THR A 29 1.59 -2.44 -12.26
C THR A 29 2.95 -2.39 -11.56
N VAL A 30 3.31 -3.44 -10.82
CA VAL A 30 4.62 -3.56 -10.18
C VAL A 30 5.68 -3.79 -11.25
N VAL A 31 6.64 -2.87 -11.34
CA VAL A 31 7.75 -2.93 -12.31
C VAL A 31 9.07 -3.32 -11.67
N ARG A 32 9.18 -3.22 -10.35
CA ARG A 32 10.38 -3.63 -9.60
C ARG A 32 10.04 -3.95 -8.15
N VAL A 33 10.62 -5.00 -7.61
CA VAL A 33 10.67 -5.27 -6.17
C VAL A 33 12.03 -4.87 -5.65
N VAL A 34 12.07 -3.94 -4.68
CA VAL A 34 13.32 -3.43 -4.09
C VAL A 34 13.79 -4.37 -2.97
N ASP A 35 12.87 -4.64 -2.03
CA ASP A 35 13.07 -5.54 -0.89
C ASP A 35 11.71 -6.10 -0.40
N GLY A 36 11.66 -6.62 0.82
CA GLY A 36 10.46 -7.26 1.36
C GLY A 36 9.27 -6.32 1.58
N ASP A 37 9.47 -5.01 1.66
CA ASP A 37 8.43 -4.03 2.00
C ASP A 37 8.43 -2.78 1.12
N THR A 38 9.17 -2.80 0.02
CA THR A 38 9.30 -1.67 -0.90
C THR A 38 9.28 -2.13 -2.35
N ILE A 39 8.43 -1.51 -3.16
CA ILE A 39 8.27 -1.80 -4.58
C ILE A 39 8.24 -0.51 -5.41
N HIS A 40 8.46 -0.65 -6.72
CA HIS A 40 8.15 0.39 -7.69
C HIS A 40 6.91 0.01 -8.47
N VAL A 41 5.96 0.92 -8.54
CA VAL A 41 4.68 0.74 -9.23
C VAL A 41 4.55 1.78 -10.33
N LYS A 42 4.27 1.32 -11.55
CA LYS A 42 3.94 2.20 -12.66
C LYS A 42 2.48 2.62 -12.53
N LEU A 43 2.27 3.91 -12.30
CA LEU A 43 0.97 4.57 -12.26
C LEU A 43 0.87 5.49 -13.48
N TRP A 44 0.08 5.12 -14.47
CA TRP A 44 0.01 5.85 -15.77
C TRP A 44 1.40 6.10 -16.36
N GLU A 45 1.82 7.36 -16.47
CA GLU A 45 3.09 7.76 -17.11
C GLU A 45 4.30 7.82 -16.16
N ARG A 46 4.10 7.58 -14.85
CA ARG A 46 5.19 7.69 -13.86
C ARG A 46 5.34 6.43 -13.03
N VAL A 47 6.54 6.26 -12.48
CA VAL A 47 6.86 5.19 -11.53
C VAL A 47 6.95 5.78 -10.14
N GLU A 48 6.16 5.24 -9.21
CA GLU A 48 6.20 5.61 -7.79
C GLU A 48 6.94 4.56 -6.98
N LYS A 49 7.78 5.01 -6.08
CA LYS A 49 8.36 4.15 -5.04
C LYS A 49 7.37 4.03 -3.90
N VAL A 50 6.92 2.81 -3.62
CA VAL A 50 5.89 2.51 -2.63
C VAL A 50 6.49 1.77 -1.46
N ARG A 51 6.32 2.30 -0.25
CA ARG A 51 6.68 1.67 1.02
C ARG A 51 5.42 1.12 1.68
N TYR A 52 5.45 -0.12 2.11
CA TYR A 52 4.32 -0.79 2.75
C TYR A 52 4.06 -0.20 4.13
N ILE A 53 2.80 0.16 4.41
CA ILE A 53 2.37 0.68 5.72
C ILE A 53 2.33 -0.43 6.75
N GLY A 54 2.76 -0.13 7.97
CA GLY A 54 2.52 -0.92 9.17
C GLY A 54 3.40 -2.15 9.34
N VAL A 55 4.34 -2.38 8.41
CA VAL A 55 5.22 -3.55 8.42
C VAL A 55 6.67 -3.16 8.13
N ASN A 56 7.60 -3.97 8.59
CA ASN A 56 9.02 -3.84 8.31
C ASN A 56 9.62 -5.21 8.04
N THR A 57 10.44 -5.30 7.01
CA THR A 57 11.22 -6.51 6.70
C THR A 57 12.70 -6.27 6.93
N PRO A 58 13.50 -7.33 7.18
CA PRO A 58 14.95 -7.20 7.14
C PRO A 58 15.41 -6.68 5.79
N GLU A 59 16.44 -5.84 5.79
CA GLU A 59 16.95 -5.20 4.57
C GLU A 59 17.90 -6.10 3.80
N THR A 60 17.82 -6.07 2.47
CA THR A 60 18.77 -6.74 1.58
C THR A 60 20.08 -5.96 1.44
N HIS A 61 20.02 -4.63 1.56
CA HIS A 61 21.17 -3.73 1.41
C HIS A 61 21.11 -2.60 2.43
N HIS A 62 21.53 -2.88 3.66
CA HIS A 62 21.69 -1.81 4.66
C HIS A 62 23.00 -1.05 4.40
N PRO A 63 23.01 0.30 4.41
CA PRO A 63 24.20 1.09 4.08
C PRO A 63 25.45 0.77 4.89
N THR A 64 25.29 0.34 6.14
CA THR A 64 26.40 0.09 7.06
C THR A 64 26.51 -1.36 7.54
N ARG A 65 25.45 -2.16 7.42
CA ARG A 65 25.39 -3.53 7.94
C ARG A 65 25.29 -4.61 6.85
N GLY A 66 25.16 -4.18 5.58
CA GLY A 66 24.97 -5.10 4.47
C GLY A 66 23.58 -5.78 4.49
N GLU A 67 23.55 -7.06 4.12
CA GLU A 67 22.31 -7.86 4.15
C GLU A 67 21.96 -8.25 5.59
N GLU A 68 20.74 -7.98 6.00
CA GLU A 68 20.22 -8.45 7.30
C GLU A 68 19.70 -9.88 7.15
N PRO A 69 19.85 -10.75 8.19
CA PRO A 69 19.30 -12.10 8.18
C PRO A 69 17.78 -12.08 7.90
N GLY A 70 17.35 -12.85 6.90
CA GLY A 70 15.95 -12.88 6.45
C GLY A 70 15.58 -11.85 5.38
N GLY A 71 16.48 -10.92 5.04
CA GLY A 71 16.21 -9.88 4.04
C GLY A 71 15.97 -10.44 2.65
N ARG A 72 16.81 -11.39 2.22
CA ARG A 72 16.68 -12.04 0.91
C ARG A 72 15.39 -12.85 0.82
N GLU A 73 15.07 -13.59 1.84
CA GLU A 73 13.86 -14.41 1.91
C GLU A 73 12.60 -13.54 1.88
N ALA A 74 12.58 -12.42 2.62
CA ALA A 74 11.47 -11.47 2.59
C ALA A 74 11.32 -10.83 1.21
N ALA A 75 12.40 -10.40 0.58
CA ALA A 75 12.40 -9.84 -0.77
C ALA A 75 11.90 -10.86 -1.80
N GLU A 76 12.33 -12.11 -1.70
CA GLU A 76 11.90 -13.19 -2.60
C GLU A 76 10.41 -13.50 -2.41
N MET A 77 9.92 -13.56 -1.17
CA MET A 77 8.49 -13.75 -0.93
C MET A 77 7.68 -12.59 -1.48
N ASN A 78 8.10 -11.35 -1.26
CA ASN A 78 7.44 -10.19 -1.84
C ASN A 78 7.41 -10.28 -3.37
N ARG A 79 8.52 -10.67 -3.99
CA ARG A 79 8.60 -10.86 -5.45
C ARG A 79 7.59 -11.89 -5.95
N ARG A 80 7.45 -13.02 -5.27
CA ARG A 80 6.44 -14.04 -5.61
C ARG A 80 5.02 -13.52 -5.53
N LEU A 81 4.73 -12.64 -4.57
CA LEU A 81 3.40 -12.08 -4.38
C LEU A 81 3.04 -11.00 -5.40
N VAL A 82 4.01 -10.14 -5.76
CA VAL A 82 3.68 -8.90 -6.48
C VAL A 82 4.38 -8.67 -7.81
N ALA A 83 5.46 -9.41 -8.16
CA ALA A 83 6.25 -9.12 -9.36
C ALA A 83 5.39 -9.17 -10.61
N GLY A 84 5.37 -8.07 -11.38
CA GLY A 84 4.59 -7.94 -12.60
C GLY A 84 3.08 -7.89 -12.41
N GLN A 85 2.60 -7.91 -11.18
CA GLN A 85 1.18 -7.92 -10.86
C GLN A 85 0.56 -6.52 -10.97
N ARG A 86 -0.72 -6.49 -11.33
CA ARG A 86 -1.56 -5.32 -11.12
C ARG A 86 -1.91 -5.24 -9.64
N VAL A 87 -1.65 -4.10 -9.03
CA VAL A 87 -1.90 -3.86 -7.61
C VAL A 87 -2.84 -2.68 -7.41
N ARG A 88 -3.61 -2.75 -6.34
CA ARG A 88 -4.38 -1.64 -5.80
C ARG A 88 -3.66 -1.12 -4.56
N LEU A 89 -3.43 0.19 -4.54
CA LEU A 89 -2.78 0.89 -3.44
C LEU A 89 -3.84 1.59 -2.59
N GLU A 90 -4.00 1.15 -1.36
CA GLU A 90 -4.88 1.78 -0.37
C GLU A 90 -4.03 2.72 0.48
N LEU A 91 -4.34 4.01 0.43
CA LEU A 91 -3.69 5.02 1.25
C LEU A 91 -4.34 5.10 2.63
N ASP A 92 -3.61 5.67 3.58
CA ASP A 92 -4.10 6.03 4.90
C ASP A 92 -3.94 7.54 5.10
N VAL A 93 -3.93 8.04 6.32
CA VAL A 93 -3.93 9.47 6.64
C VAL A 93 -2.73 10.19 6.04
N ARG A 94 -1.52 9.66 6.21
CA ARG A 94 -0.30 10.20 5.60
C ARG A 94 0.03 9.44 4.33
N ALA A 95 0.00 10.16 3.20
CA ALA A 95 0.22 9.56 1.89
C ALA A 95 1.71 9.33 1.55
N ARG A 96 2.63 10.13 2.12
CA ARG A 96 4.06 10.03 1.82
C ARG A 96 4.92 10.12 3.07
N ASP A 97 6.07 9.47 3.05
CA ASP A 97 7.08 9.62 4.09
C ASP A 97 8.04 10.80 3.81
N ARG A 98 8.99 11.01 4.72
CA ARG A 98 10.00 12.09 4.60
C ARG A 98 10.93 11.94 3.40
N HIS A 99 11.00 10.73 2.81
CA HIS A 99 11.80 10.43 1.62
C HIS A 99 10.99 10.54 0.32
N GLY A 100 9.73 10.99 0.39
CA GLY A 100 8.84 11.13 -0.75
C GLY A 100 8.23 9.83 -1.26
N ARG A 101 8.46 8.69 -0.58
CA ARG A 101 7.86 7.41 -0.95
C ARG A 101 6.36 7.43 -0.66
N LEU A 102 5.57 6.89 -1.58
CA LEU A 102 4.15 6.69 -1.37
C LEU A 102 3.95 5.59 -0.31
N LEU A 103 3.10 5.85 0.66
CA LEU A 103 2.77 4.90 1.73
C LEU A 103 1.45 4.21 1.40
N ALA A 104 1.43 2.88 1.36
CA ALA A 104 0.22 2.15 0.99
C ALA A 104 0.11 0.78 1.67
N TYR A 105 -1.14 0.34 1.83
CA TYR A 105 -1.49 -1.07 1.91
C TYR A 105 -1.63 -1.57 0.48
N VAL A 106 -0.90 -2.63 0.13
CA VAL A 106 -0.79 -3.15 -1.24
C VAL A 106 -1.66 -4.39 -1.38
N TRP A 107 -2.53 -4.37 -2.39
CA TRP A 107 -3.48 -5.43 -2.66
C TRP A 107 -3.25 -6.05 -4.04
N VAL A 108 -3.20 -7.37 -4.09
CA VAL A 108 -3.29 -8.17 -5.31
C VAL A 108 -4.62 -8.91 -5.25
N GLY A 109 -5.60 -8.50 -6.05
CA GLY A 109 -6.98 -8.98 -5.87
C GLY A 109 -7.46 -8.71 -4.44
N ASP A 110 -7.92 -9.76 -3.76
CA ASP A 110 -8.41 -9.69 -2.37
C ASP A 110 -7.32 -9.92 -1.32
N LEU A 111 -6.08 -10.17 -1.74
CA LEU A 111 -4.96 -10.41 -0.84
C LEU A 111 -4.25 -9.09 -0.49
N MET A 112 -4.23 -8.73 0.81
CA MET A 112 -3.37 -7.65 1.31
C MET A 112 -1.95 -8.18 1.52
N VAL A 113 -1.02 -7.73 0.70
CA VAL A 113 0.38 -8.21 0.71
C VAL A 113 1.07 -7.90 2.04
N ASN A 114 0.83 -6.71 2.61
CA ASN A 114 1.34 -6.33 3.95
C ASN A 114 0.98 -7.38 5.01
N ALA A 115 -0.30 -7.75 5.06
CA ALA A 115 -0.80 -8.74 6.01
C ALA A 115 -0.23 -10.14 5.74
N GLU A 116 -0.13 -10.54 4.50
CA GLU A 116 0.39 -11.85 4.11
C GLU A 116 1.86 -12.02 4.50
N LEU A 117 2.69 -10.99 4.30
CA LEU A 117 4.10 -11.02 4.73
C LEU A 117 4.23 -11.18 6.24
N VAL A 118 3.37 -10.54 7.03
CA VAL A 118 3.33 -10.72 8.49
C VAL A 118 2.86 -12.12 8.86
N ARG A 119 1.78 -12.60 8.24
CA ARG A 119 1.21 -13.94 8.47
C ARG A 119 2.23 -15.06 8.23
N LEU A 120 3.03 -14.91 7.17
CA LEU A 120 4.07 -15.87 6.78
C LEU A 120 5.36 -15.74 7.62
N GLY A 121 5.48 -14.68 8.43
CA GLY A 121 6.64 -14.43 9.27
C GLY A 121 7.82 -13.74 8.57
N TYR A 122 7.61 -13.13 7.40
CA TYR A 122 8.66 -12.41 6.68
C TYR A 122 8.74 -10.92 7.04
N ALA A 123 7.72 -10.39 7.70
CA ALA A 123 7.67 -9.00 8.15
C ALA A 123 7.29 -8.93 9.64
N GLN A 124 7.81 -7.91 10.30
CA GLN A 124 7.40 -7.52 11.65
C GLN A 124 6.43 -6.35 11.57
N VAL A 125 5.56 -6.24 12.56
CA VAL A 125 4.69 -5.07 12.71
C VAL A 125 5.55 -3.86 13.07
N MET A 126 5.35 -2.78 12.31
CA MET A 126 5.93 -1.47 12.58
C MET A 126 4.85 -0.40 12.40
N THR A 127 4.18 -0.08 13.49
CA THR A 127 3.14 0.95 13.49
C THR A 127 3.74 2.34 13.55
N VAL A 128 3.39 3.17 12.57
CA VAL A 128 3.81 4.58 12.49
C VAL A 128 2.56 5.45 12.38
N PRO A 129 2.09 6.05 13.49
CA PRO A 129 0.96 6.97 13.44
C PRO A 129 1.21 8.15 12.49
N PRO A 130 0.20 8.67 11.80
CA PRO A 130 -1.23 8.35 11.93
C PRO A 130 -1.74 7.18 11.09
N ASN A 131 -0.89 6.44 10.40
CA ASN A 131 -1.26 5.33 9.52
C ASN A 131 -1.45 4.04 10.33
N VAL A 132 -2.64 3.85 10.89
CA VAL A 132 -2.93 2.75 11.84
C VAL A 132 -4.14 1.90 11.47
N LYS A 133 -4.70 2.09 10.27
CA LYS A 133 -5.96 1.47 9.86
C LYS A 133 -6.00 -0.04 10.07
N HIS A 134 -4.94 -0.76 9.74
CA HIS A 134 -4.88 -2.23 9.81
C HIS A 134 -3.96 -2.75 10.94
N GLN A 135 -3.61 -1.89 11.91
CA GLN A 135 -2.67 -2.24 12.98
C GLN A 135 -3.10 -3.47 13.78
N GLU A 136 -4.37 -3.55 14.19
CA GLU A 136 -4.88 -4.67 14.99
C GLU A 136 -4.76 -6.00 14.25
N LEU A 137 -5.07 -6.01 12.95
CA LEU A 137 -4.90 -7.19 12.10
C LEU A 137 -3.43 -7.64 12.07
N PHE A 138 -2.50 -6.71 11.86
CA PHE A 138 -1.08 -7.04 11.78
C PHE A 138 -0.54 -7.59 13.11
N VAL A 139 -0.93 -6.99 14.23
CA VAL A 139 -0.56 -7.49 15.57
C VAL A 139 -1.06 -8.91 15.80
N LYS A 140 -2.31 -9.18 15.42
CA LYS A 140 -2.89 -10.54 15.51
C LYS A 140 -2.09 -11.53 14.66
N LEU A 141 -1.84 -11.21 13.40
CA LEU A 141 -1.11 -12.10 12.47
C LEU A 141 0.34 -12.32 12.89
N GLN A 142 1.00 -11.31 13.46
CA GLN A 142 2.34 -11.48 14.00
C GLN A 142 2.38 -12.44 15.19
N ARG A 143 1.40 -12.36 16.08
CA ARG A 143 1.28 -13.30 17.21
C ARG A 143 1.12 -14.73 16.68
N GLU A 144 0.22 -14.95 15.72
CA GLU A 144 0.02 -16.26 15.09
C GLU A 144 1.30 -16.77 14.41
N ALA A 145 2.04 -15.92 13.72
CA ALA A 145 3.30 -16.29 13.07
C ALA A 145 4.38 -16.69 14.09
N ARG A 146 4.47 -15.95 15.21
CA ARG A 146 5.38 -16.29 16.34
C ARG A 146 5.03 -17.63 16.95
N ASP A 147 3.78 -17.83 17.31
CA ASP A 147 3.30 -19.06 17.95
C ASP A 147 3.52 -20.28 17.05
N ALA A 148 3.46 -20.12 15.74
CA ALA A 148 3.72 -21.17 14.76
C ALA A 148 5.20 -21.28 14.32
N GLY A 149 6.09 -20.43 14.82
CA GLY A 149 7.51 -20.42 14.46
C GLY A 149 7.76 -20.17 12.96
N ARG A 150 7.01 -19.27 12.33
CA ARG A 150 7.12 -19.00 10.89
C ARG A 150 8.21 -17.97 10.60
N GLY A 151 8.93 -18.17 9.50
CA GLY A 151 9.88 -17.20 8.94
C GLY A 151 10.90 -16.70 9.96
N LEU A 152 10.87 -15.41 10.30
CA LEU A 152 11.75 -14.76 11.28
C LEU A 152 11.63 -15.34 12.69
N TRP A 153 10.55 -16.06 12.99
CA TRP A 153 10.26 -16.61 14.32
C TRP A 153 10.69 -18.07 14.48
N ARG A 154 11.47 -18.60 13.53
CA ARG A 154 12.05 -19.96 13.63
C ARG A 154 13.14 -19.97 14.69
N GLY A 155 13.04 -20.89 15.64
CA GLY A 155 14.09 -21.13 16.65
C GLY A 155 14.03 -20.21 17.88
N GLY A 156 12.86 -19.54 18.10
CA GLY A 156 12.55 -18.83 19.34
C GLY A 156 11.89 -19.74 20.38
#